data_a5639b1edebbca5900087c77464cf32c
#
_entry.id   a5639b1edebbca5900087c77464cf32c
#
_cell.length_a   1.000
_cell.length_b   1.000
_cell.length_c   1.000
_cell.angle_alpha   90.00
_cell.angle_beta   90.00
_cell.angle_gamma   90.00
#
_symmetry.space_group_name_H-M   'P 1'
#
loop_
_entity.id
_entity.type
_entity.pdbx_description
1 polymer ?
#
loop_
_entity_poly.entity_id
_entity_poly.type
_entity_poly.pdbx_seq_one_letter_code
_entity_poly.pdbx_strand_id
1 'polypeptide(L)'
;MFNTKSEMNELKIYNYRGKKNVCGERVKEARQICHLSQSDLAAKLQIKGITIERDSISRIEIGTRFVADYELMILSEILNVSVNWLLGLE
;
A
#
# COMPACT_ATOMS: atom_id res chain seq x y z
N MET A 1 4.51 20.31 -22.36
CA MET A 1 3.27 20.86 -21.94
C MET A 1 2.10 19.91 -22.24
N PHE A 2 1.12 19.99 -21.41
CA PHE A 2 -0.01 19.08 -21.53
C PHE A 2 -1.07 19.66 -22.44
N ASN A 3 -1.64 18.84 -23.25
CA ASN A 3 -2.84 19.19 -23.94
C ASN A 3 -4.01 18.62 -23.17
N THR A 4 -5.21 18.95 -23.60
CA THR A 4 -6.42 18.50 -22.92
C THR A 4 -6.47 16.99 -22.83
N LYS A 5 -6.02 16.32 -23.87
CA LYS A 5 -6.07 14.88 -23.88
C LYS A 5 -5.15 14.30 -22.83
N SER A 6 -3.99 14.89 -22.66
CA SER A 6 -3.06 14.42 -21.63
C SER A 6 -3.66 14.59 -20.26
N GLU A 7 -4.35 15.71 -20.04
CA GLU A 7 -4.99 15.94 -18.75
C GLU A 7 -6.07 14.94 -18.48
N MET A 8 -6.82 14.59 -19.50
CA MET A 8 -7.85 13.58 -19.33
C MET A 8 -7.25 12.23 -19.02
N ASN A 9 -6.04 12.01 -19.49
CA ASN A 9 -5.34 10.76 -19.17
C ASN A 9 -4.83 10.71 -17.74
N GLU A 10 -5.08 11.75 -16.95
CA GLU A 10 -4.75 11.71 -15.54
C GLU A 10 -5.29 10.48 -14.86
N LEU A 11 -6.44 10.00 -15.31
CA LEU A 11 -6.99 8.79 -14.73
C LEU A 11 -6.01 7.63 -14.82
N LYS A 12 -5.10 7.67 -15.78
CA LYS A 12 -4.11 6.61 -15.93
C LYS A 12 -2.96 6.73 -14.94
N ILE A 13 -2.76 7.92 -14.37
CA ILE A 13 -1.76 8.13 -13.35
C ILE A 13 -2.11 7.28 -12.13
N TYR A 14 -3.39 7.08 -11.92
CA TYR A 14 -3.90 6.35 -10.77
C TYR A 14 -4.04 4.88 -11.05
N ASN A 15 -3.40 4.40 -12.11
CA ASN A 15 -3.49 3.00 -12.50
C ASN A 15 -2.15 2.56 -13.07
N TYR A 16 -1.23 2.23 -12.18
CA TYR A 16 0.09 1.79 -12.57
C TYR A 16 0.07 0.29 -12.80
N ARG A 17 0.17 -0.13 -14.06
CA ARG A 17 0.13 -1.55 -14.44
C ARG A 17 -1.09 -2.26 -13.89
N GLY A 18 -2.25 -1.58 -13.94
CA GLY A 18 -3.50 -2.12 -13.47
C GLY A 18 -3.73 -2.01 -11.98
N LYS A 19 -2.85 -1.33 -11.24
CA LYS A 19 -2.95 -1.23 -9.79
C LYS A 19 -2.72 0.18 -9.31
N LYS A 20 -3.19 0.48 -8.14
CA LYS A 20 -3.05 1.79 -7.50
C LYS A 20 -1.89 1.86 -6.53
N ASN A 21 -1.16 0.78 -6.35
CA ASN A 21 0.06 0.76 -5.57
C ASN A 21 0.95 -0.36 -6.09
N VAL A 22 2.24 -0.31 -5.75
CA VAL A 22 3.19 -1.35 -6.14
C VAL A 22 3.57 -2.24 -4.96
N CYS A 23 3.18 -1.88 -3.75
CA CYS A 23 3.64 -2.57 -2.55
C CYS A 23 2.71 -3.67 -2.06
N GLY A 24 1.50 -3.79 -2.62
CA GLY A 24 0.46 -4.64 -2.04
C GLY A 24 0.85 -6.09 -1.84
N GLU A 25 1.47 -6.69 -2.85
CA GLU A 25 1.87 -8.11 -2.75
C GLU A 25 2.93 -8.30 -1.68
N ARG A 26 3.86 -7.35 -1.59
CA ARG A 26 4.91 -7.41 -0.56
C ARG A 26 4.35 -7.17 0.83
N VAL A 27 3.36 -6.30 0.94
CA VAL A 27 2.66 -6.09 2.22
C VAL A 27 2.02 -7.41 2.67
N LYS A 28 1.34 -8.09 1.77
CA LYS A 28 0.71 -9.37 2.08
C LYS A 28 1.75 -10.39 2.50
N GLU A 29 2.82 -10.51 1.74
CA GLU A 29 3.89 -11.47 2.01
C GLU A 29 4.49 -11.23 3.39
N ALA A 30 4.87 -9.99 3.68
CA ALA A 30 5.48 -9.64 4.96
C ALA A 30 4.50 -9.86 6.11
N ARG A 31 3.22 -9.53 5.90
CA ARG A 31 2.20 -9.76 6.90
C ARG A 31 2.10 -11.23 7.27
N GLN A 32 2.11 -12.09 6.26
CA GLN A 32 2.01 -13.54 6.47
C GLN A 32 3.26 -14.07 7.17
N ILE A 33 4.43 -13.56 6.81
CA ILE A 33 5.67 -13.94 7.49
C ILE A 33 5.60 -13.55 8.97
N CYS A 34 4.99 -12.42 9.28
CA CYS A 34 4.81 -11.96 10.65
C CYS A 34 3.64 -12.66 11.36
N HIS A 35 2.95 -13.57 10.69
CA HIS A 35 1.79 -14.28 11.24
C HIS A 35 0.68 -13.36 11.70
N LEU A 36 0.46 -12.26 10.94
CA LEU A 36 -0.60 -11.31 11.24
C LEU A 36 -1.77 -11.53 10.30
N SER A 37 -2.98 -11.44 10.82
CA SER A 37 -4.17 -11.36 9.98
C SER A 37 -4.27 -9.93 9.43
N GLN A 38 -5.16 -9.73 8.46
CA GLN A 38 -5.44 -8.38 7.96
C GLN A 38 -5.97 -7.49 9.08
N SER A 39 -6.82 -8.05 9.94
CA SER A 39 -7.34 -7.30 11.09
C SER A 39 -6.25 -6.94 12.08
N ASP A 40 -5.31 -7.86 12.32
CA ASP A 40 -4.18 -7.60 13.20
C ASP A 40 -3.34 -6.46 12.67
N LEU A 41 -3.07 -6.45 11.37
CA LEU A 41 -2.28 -5.38 10.76
C LEU A 41 -2.99 -4.05 10.87
N ALA A 42 -4.31 -4.04 10.62
CA ALA A 42 -5.10 -2.81 10.75
C ALA A 42 -5.03 -2.29 12.18
N ALA A 43 -5.15 -3.18 13.19
CA ALA A 43 -5.08 -2.78 14.59
C ALA A 43 -3.72 -2.16 14.91
N LYS A 44 -2.64 -2.74 14.42
CA LYS A 44 -1.30 -2.21 14.67
C LYS A 44 -1.11 -0.83 14.02
N LEU A 45 -1.67 -0.64 12.83
CA LEU A 45 -1.63 0.66 12.17
C LEU A 45 -2.42 1.70 12.97
N GLN A 46 -3.57 1.32 13.51
CA GLN A 46 -4.38 2.23 14.32
C GLN A 46 -3.64 2.69 15.56
N ILE A 47 -2.91 1.79 16.19
CA ILE A 47 -2.08 2.15 17.35
C ILE A 47 -1.04 3.20 16.97
N LYS A 48 -0.56 3.16 15.74
CA LYS A 48 0.40 4.14 15.23
C LYS A 48 -0.26 5.40 14.70
N GLY A 49 -1.56 5.53 14.86
CA GLY A 49 -2.28 6.75 14.47
C GLY A 49 -2.82 6.74 13.04
N ILE A 50 -2.78 5.60 12.37
CA ILE A 50 -3.30 5.48 11.00
C ILE A 50 -4.73 4.96 11.09
N THR A 51 -5.68 5.75 10.62
CA THR A 51 -7.08 5.34 10.60
C THR A 51 -7.31 4.44 9.38
N ILE A 52 -7.27 3.14 9.60
CA ILE A 52 -7.38 2.16 8.53
C ILE A 52 -8.09 0.93 9.08
N GLU A 53 -8.87 0.27 8.24
CA GLU A 53 -9.63 -0.90 8.63
C GLU A 53 -9.20 -2.09 7.79
N ARG A 54 -9.67 -3.27 8.19
CA ARG A 54 -9.33 -4.52 7.53
C ARG A 54 -9.59 -4.48 6.02
N ASP A 55 -10.72 -3.91 5.62
CA ASP A 55 -11.06 -3.83 4.20
C ASP A 55 -10.04 -3.00 3.42
N SER A 56 -9.52 -1.96 4.05
CA SER A 56 -8.48 -1.14 3.43
C SER A 56 -7.19 -1.94 3.26
N ILE A 57 -6.83 -2.77 4.24
CA ILE A 57 -5.67 -3.64 4.12
C ILE A 57 -5.87 -4.60 2.94
N SER A 58 -7.05 -5.19 2.85
CA SER A 58 -7.36 -6.09 1.75
C SER A 58 -7.17 -5.40 0.40
N ARG A 59 -7.67 -4.17 0.28
CA ARG A 59 -7.56 -3.41 -0.98
C ARG A 59 -6.11 -3.04 -1.29
N ILE A 60 -5.31 -2.75 -0.28
CA ILE A 60 -3.88 -2.51 -0.48
C ILE A 60 -3.24 -3.75 -1.08
N GLU A 61 -3.53 -4.91 -0.49
CA GLU A 61 -2.90 -6.17 -0.91
C GLU A 61 -3.32 -6.56 -2.32
N ILE A 62 -4.56 -6.26 -2.69
CA ILE A 62 -5.05 -6.53 -4.04
C ILE A 62 -4.55 -5.48 -5.05
N GLY A 63 -4.25 -4.27 -4.57
CA GLY A 63 -3.76 -3.20 -5.41
C GLY A 63 -4.83 -2.22 -5.84
N THR A 64 -5.99 -2.22 -5.18
CA THR A 64 -7.10 -1.33 -5.56
C THR A 64 -7.19 -0.10 -4.69
N ARG A 65 -6.23 0.13 -3.81
CA ARG A 65 -6.18 1.30 -2.92
C ARG A 65 -4.80 1.93 -2.99
N PHE A 66 -4.76 3.26 -3.04
CA PHE A 66 -3.51 3.98 -2.90
C PHE A 66 -2.93 3.78 -1.50
N VAL A 67 -1.62 3.86 -1.42
CA VAL A 67 -0.91 3.83 -0.15
C VAL A 67 -0.15 5.15 -0.04
N ALA A 68 -0.47 5.93 0.96
CA ALA A 68 0.22 7.19 1.20
C ALA A 68 1.64 6.91 1.69
N ASP A 69 2.54 7.85 1.46
CA ASP A 69 3.94 7.66 1.83
C ASP A 69 4.11 7.42 3.33
N TYR A 70 3.34 8.10 4.16
CA TYR A 70 3.44 7.89 5.61
C TYR A 70 2.87 6.53 6.02
N GLU A 71 1.88 6.02 5.29
CA GLU A 71 1.37 4.66 5.53
C GLU A 71 2.46 3.64 5.21
N LEU A 72 3.19 3.87 4.12
CA LEU A 72 4.25 2.98 3.71
C LEU A 72 5.37 2.93 4.75
N MET A 73 5.72 4.08 5.32
CA MET A 73 6.71 4.15 6.39
C MET A 73 6.29 3.30 7.60
N ILE A 74 5.04 3.45 8.01
CA ILE A 74 4.53 2.74 9.17
C ILE A 74 4.41 1.25 8.90
N LEU A 75 3.97 0.88 7.70
CA LEU A 75 3.93 -0.53 7.30
C LEU A 75 5.33 -1.15 7.37
N SER A 76 6.33 -0.42 6.91
CA SER A 76 7.71 -0.87 6.97
C SER A 76 8.13 -1.17 8.40
N GLU A 77 7.79 -0.29 9.35
CA GLU A 77 8.12 -0.50 10.76
C GLU A 77 7.42 -1.73 11.33
N ILE A 78 6.11 -1.81 11.11
CA ILE A 78 5.30 -2.88 11.69
C ILE A 78 5.72 -4.24 11.13
N LEU A 79 5.98 -4.29 9.85
CA LEU A 79 6.29 -5.55 9.16
C LEU A 79 7.76 -5.89 9.21
N ASN A 80 8.58 -4.99 9.74
CA ASN A 80 10.02 -5.20 9.92
C ASN A 80 10.73 -5.46 8.59
N VAL A 81 10.38 -4.69 7.58
CA VAL A 81 11.00 -4.72 6.25
C VAL A 81 11.30 -3.29 5.84
N SER A 82 12.20 -3.10 4.90
CA SER A 82 12.52 -1.76 4.42
C SER A 82 11.43 -1.24 3.49
N VAL A 83 11.32 0.07 3.40
CA VAL A 83 10.44 0.70 2.42
C VAL A 83 10.85 0.27 1.00
N ASN A 84 12.15 0.21 0.74
CA ASN A 84 12.65 -0.21 -0.57
C ASN A 84 12.18 -1.63 -0.91
N TRP A 85 12.21 -2.52 0.06
CA TRP A 85 11.73 -3.87 -0.17
C TRP A 85 10.23 -3.87 -0.50
N LEU A 86 9.45 -3.10 0.24
CA LEU A 86 8.02 -2.98 -0.04
C LEU A 86 7.75 -2.45 -1.44
N LEU A 87 8.60 -1.57 -1.93
CA LEU A 87 8.46 -0.98 -3.26
C LEU A 87 9.05 -1.84 -4.37
N GLY A 88 9.64 -2.99 -4.02
CA GLY A 88 10.23 -3.87 -5.01
C GLY A 88 11.59 -3.41 -5.49
N LEU A 89 12.29 -2.59 -4.72
CA LEU A 89 13.58 -2.04 -5.08
C LEU A 89 14.74 -2.81 -4.46
N GLU A 90 14.43 -3.83 -3.69
CA GLU A 90 15.42 -4.73 -3.09
C GLU A 90 15.08 -6.16 -3.41
#